data_2b2a2a8ff7a0f325b96d0e214b73571c
#
_entry.id   2b2a2a8ff7a0f325b96d0e214b73571c
#
_cell.length_a   1.000
_cell.length_b   1.000
_cell.length_c   1.000
_cell.angle_alpha   90.00
_cell.angle_beta   90.00
_cell.angle_gamma   90.00
#
_symmetry.space_group_name_H-M   'P 1'
#
loop_
_entity.id
_entity.type
_entity.pdbx_description
1 polymer ?
#
loop_
_entity_poly.entity_id
_entity_poly.type
_entity_poly.pdbx_seq_one_letter_code
_entity_poly.pdbx_strand_id
1 'polypeptide(L)'
;MALITLRVLDGADRGRVYDELPTPVTIGREEGNLLQLNDERVSRFHVKIQEDQDKLVITDLESTNGTKVNGEDIQLRILRYGDIISLGRSVLLFGTREQIAERLASLRGESQQASGTIGSEEQFQAAQAGSLDFELNWSADPDVQSTLHTLLPPELPERLSPGQAAELCELLEYLHIRVRDLLNSVKVKADVEQITLEPRQWQNLIDLQARLAVYLRAVGRPTEDD
;
A
#
# COMPACT_ATOMS: atom_id res chain seq x y z
N MET A 1 -15.52 10.44 10.66
CA MET A 1 -15.78 8.99 10.90
C MET A 1 -16.16 8.39 9.58
N ALA A 2 -15.23 7.71 8.92
CA ALA A 2 -15.45 7.11 7.62
C ALA A 2 -16.12 5.73 7.77
N LEU A 3 -16.91 5.36 6.77
CA LEU A 3 -17.43 4.01 6.60
C LEU A 3 -16.56 3.27 5.59
N ILE A 4 -16.13 2.06 5.93
CA ILE A 4 -15.27 1.26 5.05
C ILE A 4 -15.92 -0.08 4.72
N THR A 5 -15.56 -0.62 3.56
CA THR A 5 -15.98 -1.94 3.10
C THR A 5 -14.76 -2.84 2.95
N LEU A 6 -14.85 -4.06 3.45
CA LEU A 6 -13.84 -5.11 3.33
C LEU A 6 -14.48 -6.38 2.80
N ARG A 7 -13.88 -6.99 1.78
CA ARG A 7 -14.32 -8.27 1.22
C ARG A 7 -13.25 -9.34 1.42
N VAL A 8 -13.61 -10.48 1.97
CA VAL A 8 -12.68 -11.61 2.13
C VAL A 8 -12.55 -12.36 0.80
N LEU A 9 -11.36 -12.29 0.20
CA LEU A 9 -11.04 -12.95 -1.07
C LEU A 9 -10.58 -14.39 -0.86
N ASP A 10 -9.85 -14.65 0.25
CA ASP A 10 -9.31 -15.96 0.58
C ASP A 10 -9.22 -16.17 2.10
N GLY A 11 -9.14 -17.44 2.53
CA GLY A 11 -9.16 -17.84 3.93
C GLY A 11 -10.45 -18.52 4.35
N ALA A 12 -10.60 -18.79 5.66
CA ALA A 12 -11.76 -19.50 6.21
C ALA A 12 -13.09 -18.72 6.04
N ASP A 13 -13.01 -17.41 5.98
CA ASP A 13 -14.18 -16.52 5.83
C ASP A 13 -14.37 -16.06 4.37
N ARG A 14 -13.79 -16.76 3.39
CA ARG A 14 -13.87 -16.41 1.97
C ARG A 14 -15.29 -16.14 1.51
N GLY A 15 -15.48 -15.04 0.77
CA GLY A 15 -16.76 -14.62 0.21
C GLY A 15 -17.58 -13.72 1.12
N ARG A 16 -17.20 -13.55 2.40
CA ARG A 16 -17.86 -12.59 3.28
C ARG A 16 -17.54 -11.16 2.85
N VAL A 17 -18.55 -10.31 2.97
CA VAL A 17 -18.43 -8.87 2.75
C VAL A 17 -18.86 -8.17 4.03
N TYR A 18 -18.05 -7.25 4.48
CA TYR A 18 -18.30 -6.42 5.64
C TYR A 18 -18.46 -4.99 5.14
N ASP A 19 -19.70 -4.56 5.00
CA ASP A 19 -20.07 -3.25 4.51
C ASP A 19 -20.28 -2.25 5.65
N GLU A 20 -20.04 -0.97 5.35
CA GLU A 20 -20.35 0.15 6.24
C GLU A 20 -19.73 0.02 7.65
N LEU A 21 -18.53 -0.55 7.75
CA LEU A 21 -17.81 -0.61 9.02
C LEU A 21 -17.37 0.79 9.44
N PRO A 22 -17.81 1.28 10.62
CA PRO A 22 -17.39 2.60 11.09
C PRO A 22 -15.95 2.58 11.59
N THR A 23 -15.13 3.55 11.17
CA THR A 23 -13.79 3.71 11.72
C THR A 23 -13.81 4.30 13.13
N PRO A 24 -12.90 3.88 14.05
CA PRO A 24 -11.83 2.91 13.86
C PRO A 24 -12.29 1.47 13.87
N VAL A 25 -11.74 0.62 12.96
CA VAL A 25 -12.02 -0.80 12.84
C VAL A 25 -10.82 -1.59 13.32
N THR A 26 -11.02 -2.49 14.30
CA THR A 26 -10.01 -3.49 14.67
C THR A 26 -10.34 -4.82 14.00
N ILE A 27 -9.32 -5.50 13.52
CA ILE A 27 -9.41 -6.81 12.85
C ILE A 27 -8.50 -7.79 13.58
N GLY A 28 -9.03 -8.96 13.88
CA GLY A 28 -8.28 -10.00 14.56
C GLY A 28 -9.09 -11.28 14.68
N ARG A 29 -8.52 -12.32 15.34
CA ARG A 29 -9.22 -13.61 15.52
C ARG A 29 -10.14 -13.65 16.74
N GLU A 30 -10.04 -12.70 17.65
CA GLU A 30 -10.81 -12.66 18.90
C GLU A 30 -12.12 -11.90 18.75
N GLU A 31 -13.14 -12.30 19.46
CA GLU A 31 -14.50 -11.70 19.41
C GLU A 31 -14.55 -10.22 19.82
N GLY A 32 -13.50 -9.72 20.49
CA GLY A 32 -13.39 -8.30 20.86
C GLY A 32 -13.08 -7.34 19.69
N ASN A 33 -12.82 -7.86 18.49
CA ASN A 33 -12.62 -7.07 17.29
C ASN A 33 -13.94 -6.72 16.62
N LEU A 34 -13.99 -5.54 15.97
CA LEU A 34 -15.14 -5.17 15.16
C LEU A 34 -15.29 -6.11 13.94
N LEU A 35 -14.17 -6.59 13.39
CA LEU A 35 -14.11 -7.62 12.37
C LEU A 35 -13.31 -8.81 12.86
N GLN A 36 -14.02 -9.92 13.11
CA GLN A 36 -13.41 -11.18 13.51
C GLN A 36 -13.12 -12.07 12.30
N LEU A 37 -11.88 -12.60 12.21
CA LEU A 37 -11.46 -13.57 11.20
C LEU A 37 -11.19 -14.94 11.84
N ASN A 38 -11.71 -15.99 11.21
CA ASN A 38 -11.50 -17.38 11.65
C ASN A 38 -10.18 -17.94 11.10
N ASP A 39 -9.06 -17.37 11.52
CA ASP A 39 -7.73 -17.80 11.09
C ASP A 39 -6.76 -17.83 12.28
N GLU A 40 -6.20 -19.01 12.56
CA GLU A 40 -5.26 -19.22 13.67
C GLU A 40 -3.95 -18.43 13.51
N ARG A 41 -3.58 -18.06 12.27
CA ARG A 41 -2.40 -17.24 11.98
C ARG A 41 -2.65 -15.74 12.14
N VAL A 42 -3.90 -15.34 12.29
CA VAL A 42 -4.25 -13.96 12.65
C VAL A 42 -4.10 -13.77 14.16
N SER A 43 -3.44 -12.71 14.60
CA SER A 43 -3.30 -12.36 16.02
C SER A 43 -4.67 -12.03 16.64
N ARG A 44 -4.78 -12.10 17.96
CA ARG A 44 -6.02 -11.77 18.69
C ARG A 44 -6.54 -10.41 18.28
N PHE A 45 -5.68 -9.38 18.35
CA PHE A 45 -5.81 -8.08 17.73
C PHE A 45 -4.65 -7.98 16.73
N HIS A 46 -4.93 -7.81 15.45
CA HIS A 46 -3.90 -7.90 14.41
C HIS A 46 -3.63 -6.56 13.77
N VAL A 47 -4.68 -5.88 13.30
CA VAL A 47 -4.58 -4.55 12.70
C VAL A 47 -5.69 -3.63 13.19
N LYS A 48 -5.43 -2.33 13.11
CA LYS A 48 -6.40 -1.24 13.30
C LYS A 48 -6.45 -0.42 12.02
N ILE A 49 -7.65 -0.11 11.54
CA ILE A 49 -7.87 0.85 10.46
C ILE A 49 -8.59 2.05 11.04
N GLN A 50 -8.01 3.22 10.91
CA GLN A 50 -8.57 4.47 11.41
C GLN A 50 -8.50 5.58 10.35
N GLU A 51 -9.36 6.56 10.50
CA GLU A 51 -9.32 7.78 9.70
C GLU A 51 -8.48 8.84 10.39
N ASP A 52 -7.54 9.41 9.68
CA ASP A 52 -6.74 10.55 10.11
C ASP A 52 -6.56 11.52 8.95
N GLN A 53 -6.96 12.77 9.13
CA GLN A 53 -6.87 13.84 8.13
C GLN A 53 -7.39 13.41 6.74
N ASP A 54 -8.60 12.88 6.68
CA ASP A 54 -9.26 12.36 5.48
C ASP A 54 -8.53 11.18 4.80
N LYS A 55 -7.55 10.59 5.47
CA LYS A 55 -6.82 9.40 5.02
C LYS A 55 -7.18 8.21 5.88
N LEU A 56 -7.40 7.08 5.25
CA LEU A 56 -7.60 5.81 5.96
C LEU A 56 -6.24 5.14 6.16
N VAL A 57 -5.91 4.90 7.40
CA VAL A 57 -4.60 4.38 7.81
C VAL A 57 -4.78 3.02 8.44
N ILE A 58 -4.04 2.03 7.95
CA ILE A 58 -3.90 0.71 8.58
C ILE A 58 -2.62 0.64 9.40
N THR A 59 -2.74 0.14 10.61
CA THR A 59 -1.63 -0.07 11.55
C THR A 59 -1.58 -1.53 11.98
N ASP A 60 -0.43 -2.17 11.87
CA ASP A 60 -0.19 -3.48 12.47
C ASP A 60 0.00 -3.32 13.99
N LEU A 61 -0.76 -4.08 14.76
CA LEU A 61 -0.75 -4.04 16.23
C LEU A 61 0.27 -5.03 16.82
N GLU A 62 1.50 -4.99 16.35
CA GLU A 62 2.58 -5.92 16.73
C GLU A 62 2.18 -7.39 16.54
N SER A 63 1.57 -7.66 15.37
CA SER A 63 1.08 -8.99 15.07
C SER A 63 2.21 -10.01 14.96
N THR A 64 1.92 -11.27 15.29
CA THR A 64 2.93 -12.35 15.30
C THR A 64 3.46 -12.68 13.91
N ASN A 65 2.60 -12.61 12.88
CA ASN A 65 2.95 -13.02 11.52
C ASN A 65 3.13 -11.84 10.56
N GLY A 66 2.91 -10.61 11.04
CA GLY A 66 2.98 -9.40 10.24
C GLY A 66 1.78 -9.21 9.31
N THR A 67 1.64 -8.01 8.82
CA THR A 67 0.62 -7.56 7.87
C THR A 67 1.25 -7.23 6.53
N LYS A 68 0.62 -7.66 5.44
CA LYS A 68 1.03 -7.25 4.09
C LYS A 68 -0.08 -6.47 3.41
N VAL A 69 0.32 -5.42 2.68
CA VAL A 69 -0.58 -4.71 1.77
C VAL A 69 0.05 -4.74 0.37
N ASN A 70 -0.70 -5.28 -0.59
CA ASN A 70 -0.23 -5.49 -1.97
C ASN A 70 1.09 -6.29 -2.05
N GLY A 71 1.25 -7.27 -1.15
CA GLY A 71 2.43 -8.13 -1.06
C GLY A 71 3.59 -7.56 -0.25
N GLU A 72 3.58 -6.27 0.10
CA GLU A 72 4.63 -5.61 0.88
C GLU A 72 4.33 -5.66 2.39
N ASP A 73 5.32 -6.03 3.21
CA ASP A 73 5.20 -6.00 4.66
C ASP A 73 5.08 -4.55 5.16
N ILE A 74 4.08 -4.30 6.02
CA ILE A 74 3.81 -2.97 6.55
C ILE A 74 3.72 -2.97 8.08
N GLN A 75 4.01 -1.83 8.68
CA GLN A 75 3.65 -1.49 10.05
C GLN A 75 2.53 -0.44 10.07
N LEU A 76 2.67 0.56 9.22
CA LEU A 76 1.74 1.67 9.04
C LEU A 76 1.63 2.00 7.56
N ARG A 77 0.40 2.16 7.03
CA ARG A 77 0.20 2.52 5.62
C ARG A 77 -1.14 3.22 5.41
N ILE A 78 -1.14 4.16 4.47
CA ILE A 78 -2.39 4.75 3.96
C ILE A 78 -3.02 3.74 3.01
N LEU A 79 -4.26 3.33 3.31
CA LEU A 79 -5.06 2.45 2.44
C LEU A 79 -5.68 3.22 1.28
N ARG A 80 -5.70 2.56 0.15
CA ARG A 80 -6.35 3.05 -1.07
C ARG A 80 -7.33 2.00 -1.58
N TYR A 81 -8.46 2.43 -2.14
CA TYR A 81 -9.46 1.51 -2.68
C TYR A 81 -8.85 0.56 -3.71
N GLY A 82 -9.06 -0.74 -3.52
CA GLY A 82 -8.43 -1.79 -4.31
C GLY A 82 -7.16 -2.38 -3.68
N ASP A 83 -6.70 -1.88 -2.53
CA ASP A 83 -5.59 -2.51 -1.83
C ASP A 83 -5.98 -3.89 -1.32
N ILE A 84 -5.05 -4.82 -1.45
CA ILE A 84 -5.17 -6.20 -0.97
C ILE A 84 -4.41 -6.32 0.35
N ILE A 85 -5.12 -6.65 1.43
CA ILE A 85 -4.57 -6.79 2.76
C ILE A 85 -4.47 -8.29 3.09
N SER A 86 -3.27 -8.77 3.41
CA SER A 86 -3.04 -10.16 3.79
C SER A 86 -2.69 -10.24 5.28
N LEU A 87 -3.49 -11.01 6.02
CA LEU A 87 -3.38 -11.27 7.45
C LEU A 87 -3.37 -12.79 7.67
N GLY A 88 -2.24 -13.36 8.04
CA GLY A 88 -2.11 -14.82 8.14
C GLY A 88 -2.41 -15.52 6.80
N ARG A 89 -3.51 -16.29 6.72
CA ARG A 89 -4.03 -16.93 5.50
C ARG A 89 -5.20 -16.17 4.89
N SER A 90 -5.72 -15.18 5.60
CA SER A 90 -6.87 -14.39 5.16
C SER A 90 -6.40 -13.27 4.25
N VAL A 91 -7.12 -13.09 3.13
CA VAL A 91 -6.86 -12.04 2.15
C VAL A 91 -8.11 -11.18 2.03
N LEU A 92 -7.96 -9.88 2.23
CA LEU A 92 -9.04 -8.91 2.23
C LEU A 92 -8.84 -7.90 1.10
N LEU A 93 -9.91 -7.54 0.41
CA LEU A 93 -9.95 -6.43 -0.55
C LEU A 93 -10.60 -5.23 0.12
N PHE A 94 -9.95 -4.07 0.01
CA PHE A 94 -10.41 -2.83 0.60
C PHE A 94 -11.19 -1.96 -0.40
N GLY A 95 -12.39 -1.56 0.00
CA GLY A 95 -13.29 -0.68 -0.75
C GLY A 95 -14.41 -1.41 -1.48
N THR A 96 -15.42 -0.63 -1.89
CA THR A 96 -16.50 -1.11 -2.73
C THR A 96 -16.05 -1.21 -4.19
N ARG A 97 -16.83 -1.90 -4.99
CA ARG A 97 -16.59 -2.03 -6.43
C ARG A 97 -16.55 -0.68 -7.14
N GLU A 98 -17.48 0.19 -6.79
CA GLU A 98 -17.62 1.53 -7.35
C GLU A 98 -16.40 2.39 -7.02
N GLN A 99 -15.96 2.39 -5.76
CA GLN A 99 -14.78 3.12 -5.29
C GLN A 99 -13.49 2.66 -5.99
N ILE A 100 -13.36 1.35 -6.21
CA ILE A 100 -12.21 0.77 -6.90
C ILE A 100 -12.24 1.13 -8.39
N ALA A 101 -13.41 1.05 -9.04
CA ALA A 101 -13.57 1.42 -10.44
C ALA A 101 -13.28 2.92 -10.68
N GLU A 102 -13.74 3.79 -9.80
CA GLU A 102 -13.48 5.22 -9.85
C GLU A 102 -11.97 5.52 -9.72
N ARG A 103 -11.30 4.87 -8.77
CA ARG A 103 -9.84 5.00 -8.63
C ARG A 103 -9.09 4.51 -9.86
N LEU A 104 -9.48 3.38 -10.45
CA LEU A 104 -8.89 2.87 -11.70
C LEU A 104 -9.05 3.86 -12.86
N ALA A 105 -10.23 4.47 -12.98
CA ALA A 105 -10.49 5.47 -14.01
C ALA A 105 -9.61 6.71 -13.83
N SER A 106 -9.43 7.19 -12.58
CA SER A 106 -8.55 8.30 -12.25
C SER A 106 -7.10 8.00 -12.64
N LEU A 107 -6.55 6.86 -12.22
CA LEU A 107 -5.17 6.47 -12.52
C LEU A 107 -4.90 6.32 -14.03
N ARG A 108 -5.88 5.81 -14.78
CA ARG A 108 -5.78 5.72 -16.25
C ARG A 108 -5.84 7.10 -16.93
N GLY A 109 -6.68 8.00 -16.41
CA GLY A 109 -6.77 9.39 -16.89
C GLY A 109 -5.47 10.16 -16.69
N GLU A 110 -4.82 10.03 -15.56
CA GLU A 110 -3.52 10.62 -15.28
C GLU A 110 -2.40 10.05 -16.17
N SER A 111 -2.40 8.73 -16.41
CA SER A 111 -1.44 8.08 -17.31
C SER A 111 -1.60 8.52 -18.76
N GLN A 112 -2.82 8.80 -19.22
CA GLN A 112 -3.09 9.30 -20.58
C GLN A 112 -2.67 10.75 -20.76
N GLN A 113 -2.83 11.60 -19.76
CA GLN A 113 -2.32 12.98 -19.80
C GLN A 113 -0.80 13.04 -19.87
N ALA A 114 -0.11 12.09 -19.22
CA ALA A 114 1.35 11.97 -19.31
C ALA A 114 1.84 11.43 -20.67
N SER A 115 0.99 10.69 -21.41
CA SER A 115 1.36 10.02 -22.68
C SER A 115 0.78 10.65 -23.96
N GLY A 116 -0.03 11.69 -23.85
CA GLY A 116 -0.49 12.51 -25.00
C GLY A 116 -1.35 11.78 -26.05
N THR A 117 -2.04 10.67 -25.71
CA THR A 117 -2.88 9.93 -26.66
C THR A 117 -4.33 9.88 -26.18
N ILE A 118 -5.23 10.43 -27.00
CA ILE A 118 -6.68 10.52 -26.75
C ILE A 118 -7.30 9.11 -26.91
N GLY A 119 -7.76 8.52 -25.84
CA GLY A 119 -8.51 7.25 -25.82
C GLY A 119 -10.01 7.51 -25.59
N SER A 120 -10.84 6.95 -26.44
CA SER A 120 -12.25 7.21 -26.69
C SER A 120 -13.21 6.84 -25.52
N GLU A 121 -14.36 7.57 -25.46
CA GLU A 121 -15.52 7.35 -24.57
C GLU A 121 -16.08 5.91 -24.59
N GLU A 122 -15.80 5.13 -25.63
CA GLU A 122 -16.21 3.73 -25.76
C GLU A 122 -15.56 2.81 -24.70
N GLN A 123 -14.35 3.12 -24.23
CA GLN A 123 -13.68 2.36 -23.17
C GLN A 123 -14.26 2.63 -21.77
N PHE A 124 -14.85 3.80 -21.58
CA PHE A 124 -15.52 4.17 -20.32
C PHE A 124 -16.86 3.41 -20.18
N GLN A 125 -17.58 3.21 -21.27
CA GLN A 125 -18.83 2.44 -21.28
C GLN A 125 -18.59 0.93 -21.16
N ALA A 126 -17.49 0.41 -21.70
CA ALA A 126 -17.12 -0.99 -21.56
C ALA A 126 -16.72 -1.36 -20.11
N ALA A 127 -16.12 -0.40 -19.37
CA ALA A 127 -15.80 -0.60 -17.95
C ALA A 127 -17.06 -0.64 -17.06
N GLN A 128 -18.15 0.03 -17.46
CA GLN A 128 -19.44 -0.02 -16.76
C GLN A 128 -20.26 -1.26 -17.10
N ALA A 129 -20.11 -1.83 -18.31
CA ALA A 129 -20.89 -2.95 -18.80
C ALA A 129 -20.34 -4.34 -18.38
N GLY A 130 -19.08 -4.45 -17.97
CA GLY A 130 -18.39 -5.69 -17.59
C GLY A 130 -18.76 -6.20 -16.18
N SER A 131 -20.04 -6.30 -15.91
CA SER A 131 -20.63 -6.38 -14.58
C SER A 131 -20.38 -7.67 -13.79
N LEU A 132 -20.26 -8.84 -14.41
CA LEU A 132 -20.10 -10.14 -13.74
C LEU A 132 -18.69 -10.74 -13.91
N ASP A 133 -18.03 -10.49 -15.04
CA ASP A 133 -16.66 -10.95 -15.31
C ASP A 133 -15.63 -10.23 -14.46
N PHE A 134 -15.89 -8.99 -14.02
CA PHE A 134 -15.02 -8.23 -13.15
C PHE A 134 -14.87 -8.86 -11.77
N GLU A 135 -15.92 -9.46 -11.21
CA GLU A 135 -15.84 -10.14 -9.91
C GLU A 135 -15.03 -11.43 -9.95
N LEU A 136 -15.04 -12.13 -11.08
CA LEU A 136 -14.31 -13.39 -11.27
C LEU A 136 -12.85 -13.17 -11.71
N ASN A 137 -12.55 -12.07 -12.42
CA ASN A 137 -11.22 -11.79 -13.00
C ASN A 137 -10.42 -10.75 -12.24
N TRP A 138 -10.97 -10.10 -11.21
CA TRP A 138 -10.27 -9.08 -10.43
C TRP A 138 -8.89 -9.52 -9.93
N SER A 139 -8.78 -10.73 -9.39
CA SER A 139 -7.53 -11.30 -8.91
C SER A 139 -6.67 -11.92 -10.02
N ALA A 140 -7.22 -12.07 -11.22
CA ALA A 140 -6.59 -12.77 -12.34
C ALA A 140 -6.12 -11.83 -13.46
N ASP A 141 -6.52 -10.54 -13.47
CA ASP A 141 -6.07 -9.57 -14.47
C ASP A 141 -4.80 -8.83 -13.99
N PRO A 142 -3.61 -9.21 -14.49
CA PRO A 142 -2.34 -8.60 -14.10
C PRO A 142 -2.27 -7.11 -14.40
N ASP A 143 -2.95 -6.65 -15.46
CA ASP A 143 -2.92 -5.24 -15.88
C ASP A 143 -3.71 -4.35 -14.94
N VAL A 144 -4.83 -4.83 -14.43
CA VAL A 144 -5.64 -4.11 -13.44
C VAL A 144 -4.87 -4.02 -12.11
N GLN A 145 -4.30 -5.13 -11.66
CA GLN A 145 -3.50 -5.15 -10.43
C GLN A 145 -2.25 -4.29 -10.55
N SER A 146 -1.53 -4.37 -11.65
CA SER A 146 -0.33 -3.55 -11.87
C SER A 146 -0.67 -2.05 -11.87
N THR A 147 -1.79 -1.64 -12.46
CA THR A 147 -2.25 -0.24 -12.47
C THR A 147 -2.62 0.23 -11.06
N LEU A 148 -3.41 -0.56 -10.30
CA LEU A 148 -3.81 -0.19 -8.95
C LEU A 148 -2.66 -0.18 -7.95
N HIS A 149 -1.69 -1.06 -8.14
CA HIS A 149 -0.55 -1.20 -7.23
C HIS A 149 0.68 -0.43 -7.71
N THR A 150 0.58 0.37 -8.79
CA THR A 150 1.65 1.27 -9.19
C THR A 150 1.99 2.21 -8.05
N LEU A 151 3.26 2.16 -7.61
CA LEU A 151 3.79 3.07 -6.59
C LEU A 151 3.97 4.46 -7.21
N LEU A 152 2.91 5.26 -7.17
CA LEU A 152 3.02 6.68 -7.49
C LEU A 152 3.79 7.39 -6.37
N PRO A 153 4.59 8.41 -6.68
CA PRO A 153 5.23 9.23 -5.66
C PRO A 153 4.15 9.77 -4.69
N PRO A 154 4.29 9.54 -3.36
CA PRO A 154 3.34 10.09 -2.42
C PRO A 154 3.45 11.61 -2.37
N GLU A 155 2.31 12.26 -2.13
CA GLU A 155 2.29 13.68 -1.83
C GLU A 155 3.01 13.95 -0.50
N LEU A 156 3.66 15.09 -0.40
CA LEU A 156 4.26 15.52 0.85
C LEU A 156 3.15 15.78 1.89
N PRO A 157 3.40 15.47 3.18
CA PRO A 157 2.46 15.80 4.23
C PRO A 157 2.18 17.31 4.27
N GLU A 158 0.91 17.64 4.27
CA GLU A 158 0.46 19.01 4.38
C GLU A 158 0.52 19.60 5.76
N ARG A 159 0.56 20.37 6.42
CA ARG A 159 0.42 20.78 7.84
C ARG A 159 1.49 20.28 8.80
N LEU A 160 2.70 20.12 8.31
CA LEU A 160 3.83 19.88 9.19
C LEU A 160 4.14 21.15 10.01
N SER A 161 4.46 20.99 11.30
CA SER A 161 5.09 22.06 12.05
C SER A 161 6.49 22.38 11.46
N PRO A 162 7.03 23.60 11.67
CA PRO A 162 8.37 23.93 11.17
C PRO A 162 9.46 22.94 11.63
N GLY A 163 9.36 22.41 12.85
CA GLY A 163 10.25 21.38 13.38
C GLY A 163 10.12 20.06 12.62
N GLN A 164 8.89 19.55 12.46
CA GLN A 164 8.62 18.33 11.71
C GLN A 164 9.04 18.45 10.22
N ALA A 165 8.83 19.62 9.62
CA ALA A 165 9.28 19.89 8.26
C ALA A 165 10.81 19.83 8.16
N ALA A 166 11.54 20.39 9.14
CA ALA A 166 13.00 20.33 9.19
C ALA A 166 13.50 18.89 9.35
N GLU A 167 12.94 18.11 10.28
CA GLU A 167 13.28 16.70 10.50
C GLU A 167 13.02 15.85 9.23
N LEU A 168 11.88 16.08 8.55
CA LEU A 168 11.58 15.40 7.29
C LEU A 168 12.57 15.80 6.19
N CYS A 169 12.92 17.09 6.08
CA CYS A 169 13.93 17.56 5.13
C CYS A 169 15.29 16.89 5.37
N GLU A 170 15.76 16.82 6.61
CA GLU A 170 17.04 16.16 6.94
C GLU A 170 17.00 14.66 6.56
N LEU A 171 15.89 13.97 6.82
CA LEU A 171 15.74 12.58 6.43
C LEU A 171 15.77 12.39 4.91
N LEU A 172 15.01 13.20 4.17
CA LEU A 172 14.96 13.14 2.71
C LEU A 172 16.31 13.53 2.08
N GLU A 173 17.00 14.54 2.63
CA GLU A 173 18.33 14.95 2.19
C GLU A 173 19.36 13.84 2.41
N TYR A 174 19.36 13.20 3.58
CA TYR A 174 20.19 12.03 3.84
C TYR A 174 19.98 10.93 2.79
N LEU A 175 18.72 10.57 2.50
CA LEU A 175 18.41 9.55 1.51
C LEU A 175 18.83 9.96 0.11
N HIS A 176 18.55 11.22 -0.28
CA HIS A 176 18.93 11.78 -1.58
C HIS A 176 20.44 11.74 -1.80
N ILE A 177 21.23 12.18 -0.81
CA ILE A 177 22.69 12.17 -0.89
C ILE A 177 23.20 10.74 -1.05
N ARG A 178 22.71 9.79 -0.25
CA ARG A 178 23.12 8.38 -0.31
C ARG A 178 22.81 7.73 -1.66
N VAL A 179 21.62 7.98 -2.20
CA VAL A 179 21.22 7.48 -3.52
C VAL A 179 22.08 8.13 -4.63
N ARG A 180 22.29 9.44 -4.57
CA ARG A 180 23.12 10.18 -5.52
C ARG A 180 24.55 9.65 -5.55
N ASP A 181 25.15 9.41 -4.38
CA ASP A 181 26.53 8.89 -4.28
C ASP A 181 26.64 7.48 -4.87
N LEU A 182 25.58 6.63 -4.69
CA LEU A 182 25.50 5.33 -5.34
C LEU A 182 25.42 5.46 -6.86
N LEU A 183 24.53 6.32 -7.37
CA LEU A 183 24.39 6.56 -8.81
C LEU A 183 25.69 7.08 -9.44
N ASN A 184 26.39 8.00 -8.79
CA ASN A 184 27.67 8.53 -9.25
C ASN A 184 28.80 7.47 -9.25
N SER A 185 28.66 6.41 -8.45
CA SER A 185 29.65 5.34 -8.38
C SER A 185 29.46 4.23 -9.42
N VAL A 186 28.32 4.23 -10.11
CA VAL A 186 27.99 3.22 -11.13
C VAL A 186 28.89 3.38 -12.34
N LYS A 187 29.55 2.28 -12.73
CA LYS A 187 30.33 2.21 -13.97
C LYS A 187 29.52 1.48 -15.04
N VAL A 188 29.21 2.17 -16.12
CA VAL A 188 28.51 1.61 -17.27
C VAL A 188 29.51 1.28 -18.37
N LYS A 189 29.57 0.01 -18.78
CA LYS A 189 30.33 -0.42 -19.95
C LYS A 189 29.37 -0.55 -21.12
N ALA A 190 29.35 0.44 -22.01
CA ALA A 190 28.42 0.55 -23.14
C ALA A 190 28.55 -0.66 -24.10
N ASP A 191 29.75 -1.22 -24.26
CA ASP A 191 30.00 -2.31 -25.23
C ASP A 191 29.41 -3.66 -24.81
N VAL A 192 29.01 -3.82 -23.54
CA VAL A 192 28.58 -5.12 -22.99
C VAL A 192 27.24 -5.02 -22.26
N GLU A 193 26.58 -3.85 -22.29
CA GLU A 193 25.35 -3.58 -21.49
C GLU A 193 25.50 -3.95 -20.01
N GLN A 194 26.70 -3.84 -19.47
CA GLN A 194 27.01 -4.25 -18.10
C GLN A 194 27.13 -3.05 -17.17
N ILE A 195 26.35 -3.08 -16.10
CA ILE A 195 26.43 -2.14 -14.99
C ILE A 195 27.21 -2.81 -13.84
N THR A 196 28.25 -2.15 -13.33
CA THR A 196 29.07 -2.68 -12.24
C THR A 196 29.10 -1.69 -11.08
N LEU A 197 28.97 -2.23 -9.87
CA LEU A 197 29.20 -1.55 -8.59
C LEU A 197 30.43 -2.17 -7.93
N GLU A 198 31.25 -1.35 -7.28
CA GLU A 198 32.33 -1.84 -6.44
C GLU A 198 31.76 -2.50 -5.17
N PRO A 199 32.42 -3.50 -4.56
CA PRO A 199 31.92 -4.18 -3.37
C PRO A 199 31.56 -3.25 -2.21
N ARG A 200 32.31 -2.17 -2.04
CA ARG A 200 32.04 -1.14 -1.03
C ARG A 200 30.72 -0.41 -1.31
N GLN A 201 30.43 -0.11 -2.56
CA GLN A 201 29.19 0.57 -2.95
C GLN A 201 27.97 -0.33 -2.83
N TRP A 202 28.16 -1.62 -3.16
CA TRP A 202 27.14 -2.64 -2.90
C TRP A 202 26.82 -2.73 -1.41
N GLN A 203 27.82 -2.77 -0.53
CA GLN A 203 27.61 -2.77 0.92
C GLN A 203 26.88 -1.50 1.40
N ASN A 204 27.23 -0.35 0.86
CA ASN A 204 26.54 0.92 1.17
C ASN A 204 25.06 0.87 0.78
N LEU A 205 24.70 0.21 -0.32
CA LEU A 205 23.31 0.02 -0.73
C LEU A 205 22.55 -0.87 0.24
N ILE A 206 23.16 -1.99 0.67
CA ILE A 206 22.58 -2.91 1.68
C ILE A 206 22.36 -2.15 3.00
N ASP A 207 23.33 -1.38 3.46
CA ASP A 207 23.23 -0.61 4.70
C ASP A 207 22.13 0.46 4.62
N LEU A 208 21.96 1.10 3.46
CA LEU A 208 20.91 2.07 3.22
C LEU A 208 19.52 1.40 3.29
N GLN A 209 19.35 0.25 2.62
CA GLN A 209 18.12 -0.51 2.65
C GLN A 209 17.77 -0.96 4.08
N ALA A 210 18.75 -1.49 4.82
CA ALA A 210 18.54 -1.91 6.20
C ALA A 210 18.12 -0.75 7.10
N ARG A 211 18.73 0.44 6.92
CA ARG A 211 18.37 1.64 7.69
C ARG A 211 16.97 2.13 7.37
N LEU A 212 16.57 2.11 6.09
CA LEU A 212 15.20 2.42 5.68
C LEU A 212 14.18 1.50 6.35
N ALA A 213 14.46 0.19 6.38
CA ALA A 213 13.59 -0.76 7.06
C ALA A 213 13.46 -0.50 8.57
N VAL A 214 14.56 -0.06 9.22
CA VAL A 214 14.54 0.35 10.65
C VAL A 214 13.68 1.60 10.84
N TYR A 215 13.82 2.62 9.97
CA TYR A 215 13.01 3.84 10.05
C TYR A 215 11.52 3.57 9.84
N LEU A 216 11.17 2.76 8.84
CA LEU A 216 9.78 2.38 8.57
C LEU A 216 9.14 1.69 9.79
N ARG A 217 9.87 0.80 10.46
CA ARG A 217 9.40 0.14 11.69
C ARG A 217 9.27 1.12 12.85
N ALA A 218 10.22 2.05 13.00
CA ALA A 218 10.19 3.01 14.10
C ALA A 218 9.03 3.99 13.99
N VAL A 219 8.74 4.47 12.76
CA VAL A 219 7.61 5.38 12.49
C VAL A 219 6.27 4.65 12.61
N GLY A 220 6.20 3.36 12.23
CA GLY A 220 4.96 2.59 12.24
C GLY A 220 4.59 2.01 13.62
N ARG A 221 5.44 2.15 14.66
CA ARG A 221 5.09 1.65 16.00
C ARG A 221 3.92 2.45 16.57
N PRO A 222 2.88 1.78 17.09
CA PRO A 222 1.83 2.45 17.84
C PRO A 222 2.46 3.21 19.01
N THR A 223 2.09 4.48 19.20
CA THR A 223 2.42 5.20 20.43
C THR A 223 1.56 4.64 21.56
N GLU A 224 2.13 4.41 22.74
CA GLU A 224 1.43 3.84 23.91
C GLU A 224 0.28 4.72 24.45
N ASP A 225 0.02 5.86 23.82
CA ASP A 225 -0.97 6.88 24.26
C ASP A 225 -2.29 6.90 23.46
N ASP A 226 -2.59 5.89 22.62
CA ASP A 226 -3.85 5.81 21.85
C ASP A 226 -4.76 4.65 22.27
#